data_8ea3e523974e278a43502a8e3b915e2a
#
_entry.id   8ea3e523974e278a43502a8e3b915e2a
#
_cell.length_a   1.000
_cell.length_b   1.000
_cell.length_c   1.000
_cell.angle_alpha   90.00
_cell.angle_beta   90.00
_cell.angle_gamma   90.00
#
_symmetry.space_group_name_H-M   'P 1'
#
loop_
_entity.id
_entity.type
_entity.pdbx_description
1 polymer ?
#
loop_
_entity_poly.entity_id
_entity_poly.type
_entity_poly.pdbx_seq_one_letter_code
_entity_poly.pdbx_strand_id
1 'polypeptide(L)'
;MIRIKSAREIDLMRRAGRITAAARALAGKMVAPGVTTLEIDKAVHDFIVSRGAVPTFLGYSGYPASVCISVNDEVIHGIPGKRVIRDGDVVSIDVGATKDGFVGDCAATFIAGTASKEAERLVTVTRQSFFEGMKAARPGYRVHDIGAAIQRYVEENGFSVVREFVGHGVGAQMHEAPEVPNYFDAHMGHGPRLVRGMTLAVEPMVNQGGWQVRVLKDGWTVKTMDGSLSAHYENSILITDGEPEILTVPEE
;
A
#
# COMPACT_ATOMS: atom_id res chain seq x y z
N MET A 1 -12.85 12.26 -13.10
CA MET A 1 -11.88 12.96 -14.00
C MET A 1 -10.50 12.87 -13.33
N ILE A 2 -9.45 12.50 -14.05
CA ILE A 2 -8.08 12.44 -13.50
C ILE A 2 -7.59 13.87 -13.24
N ARG A 3 -7.06 14.12 -12.05
CA ARG A 3 -6.55 15.44 -11.63
C ARG A 3 -5.04 15.49 -11.81
N ILE A 4 -4.56 16.48 -12.55
CA ILE A 4 -3.13 16.78 -12.71
C ILE A 4 -2.78 17.81 -11.63
N LYS A 5 -1.77 17.47 -10.83
CA LYS A 5 -1.35 18.29 -9.68
C LYS A 5 -0.42 19.41 -10.14
N SER A 6 -0.69 20.61 -9.64
CA SER A 6 0.22 21.75 -9.75
C SER A 6 1.49 21.54 -8.90
N ALA A 7 2.55 22.32 -9.17
CA ALA A 7 3.78 22.25 -8.38
C ALA A 7 3.54 22.48 -6.87
N ARG A 8 2.63 23.40 -6.51
CA ARG A 8 2.25 23.64 -5.11
C ARG A 8 1.57 22.42 -4.48
N GLU A 9 0.65 21.78 -5.18
CA GLU A 9 -0.05 20.58 -4.69
C GLU A 9 0.94 19.41 -4.51
N ILE A 10 1.88 19.25 -5.43
CA ILE A 10 2.95 18.24 -5.34
C ILE A 10 3.80 18.47 -4.09
N ASP A 11 4.17 19.72 -3.77
CA ASP A 11 4.94 20.02 -2.56
C ASP A 11 4.15 19.70 -1.27
N LEU A 12 2.84 19.94 -1.26
CA LEU A 12 1.97 19.54 -0.15
C LEU A 12 1.89 18.02 -0.01
N MET A 13 1.79 17.30 -1.12
CA MET A 13 1.81 15.83 -1.13
C MET A 13 3.15 15.26 -0.65
N ARG A 14 4.29 15.88 -1.00
CA ARG A 14 5.60 15.49 -0.47
C ARG A 14 5.64 15.60 1.05
N ARG A 15 5.06 16.67 1.63
CA ARG A 15 4.99 16.85 3.10
C ARG A 15 4.12 15.77 3.75
N ALA A 16 2.93 15.50 3.21
CA ALA A 16 2.07 14.43 3.67
C ALA A 16 2.78 13.06 3.55
N GLY A 17 3.39 12.79 2.40
CA GLY A 17 4.12 11.55 2.11
C GLY A 17 5.27 11.27 3.07
N ARG A 18 6.06 12.29 3.46
CA ARG A 18 7.13 12.13 4.45
C ARG A 18 6.61 11.73 5.82
N ILE A 19 5.51 12.35 6.27
CA ILE A 19 4.87 11.99 7.55
C ILE A 19 4.38 10.56 7.51
N THR A 20 3.71 10.18 6.43
CA THR A 20 3.17 8.83 6.21
C THR A 20 4.27 7.78 6.20
N ALA A 21 5.35 8.02 5.45
CA ALA A 21 6.49 7.12 5.39
C ALA A 21 7.21 6.97 6.73
N ALA A 22 7.35 8.06 7.50
CA ALA A 22 7.92 8.03 8.84
C ALA A 22 7.03 7.26 9.82
N ALA A 23 5.70 7.41 9.71
CA ALA A 23 4.72 6.66 10.48
C ALA A 23 4.77 5.16 10.17
N ARG A 24 4.85 4.77 8.88
CA ARG A 24 5.07 3.38 8.46
C ARG A 24 6.38 2.82 9.00
N ALA A 25 7.47 3.60 8.96
CA ALA A 25 8.76 3.18 9.50
C ALA A 25 8.72 2.98 11.03
N LEU A 26 7.99 3.84 11.76
CA LEU A 26 7.74 3.65 13.18
C LEU A 26 6.98 2.36 13.44
N ALA A 27 5.87 2.14 12.73
CA ALA A 27 5.07 0.93 12.84
C ALA A 27 5.90 -0.34 12.58
N GLY A 28 6.71 -0.34 11.53
CA GLY A 28 7.59 -1.46 11.19
C GLY A 28 8.61 -1.80 12.30
N LYS A 29 9.16 -0.79 12.97
CA LYS A 29 10.07 -1.00 14.13
C LYS A 29 9.38 -1.62 15.34
N MET A 30 8.07 -1.48 15.44
CA MET A 30 7.27 -2.06 16.53
C MET A 30 6.81 -3.49 16.25
N VAL A 31 6.92 -3.98 15.02
CA VAL A 31 6.56 -5.35 14.68
C VAL A 31 7.52 -6.32 15.35
N ALA A 32 7.07 -6.90 16.47
CA ALA A 32 7.82 -7.86 17.24
C ALA A 32 6.86 -8.84 17.96
N PRO A 33 7.31 -10.07 18.25
CA PRO A 33 6.53 -11.00 19.08
C PRO A 33 6.18 -10.38 20.43
N GLY A 34 4.92 -10.52 20.84
CA GLY A 34 4.38 -9.99 22.11
C GLY A 34 3.71 -8.62 22.01
N VAL A 35 3.92 -7.86 20.94
CA VAL A 35 3.22 -6.58 20.70
C VAL A 35 1.83 -6.85 20.14
N THR A 36 0.84 -6.07 20.56
CA THR A 36 -0.49 -6.12 19.97
C THR A 36 -0.63 -5.17 18.78
N THR A 37 -1.50 -5.51 17.83
CA THR A 37 -1.77 -4.62 16.69
C THR A 37 -2.39 -3.29 17.14
N LEU A 38 -3.11 -3.26 18.28
CA LEU A 38 -3.65 -2.03 18.88
C LEU A 38 -2.57 -1.09 19.41
N GLU A 39 -1.48 -1.62 20.00
CA GLU A 39 -0.34 -0.80 20.45
C GLU A 39 0.35 -0.11 19.28
N ILE A 40 0.47 -0.79 18.13
CA ILE A 40 1.02 -0.20 16.91
C ILE A 40 0.09 0.91 16.38
N ASP A 41 -1.22 0.64 16.27
CA ASP A 41 -2.21 1.63 15.83
C ASP A 41 -2.14 2.91 16.68
N LYS A 42 -2.13 2.73 18.02
CA LYS A 42 -2.04 3.88 18.94
C LYS A 42 -0.75 4.68 18.74
N ALA A 43 0.39 4.04 18.63
CA ALA A 43 1.66 4.72 18.45
C ALA A 43 1.72 5.49 17.14
N VAL A 44 1.18 4.92 16.05
CA VAL A 44 1.11 5.57 14.75
C VAL A 44 0.13 6.74 14.76
N HIS A 45 -1.04 6.57 15.42
CA HIS A 45 -1.99 7.66 15.64
C HIS A 45 -1.32 8.85 16.33
N ASP A 46 -0.71 8.60 17.48
CA ASP A 46 -0.06 9.64 18.29
C ASP A 46 1.08 10.32 17.50
N PHE A 47 1.85 9.55 16.73
CA PHE A 47 2.90 10.08 15.87
C PHE A 47 2.34 11.03 14.80
N ILE A 48 1.33 10.60 14.02
CA ILE A 48 0.73 11.41 12.94
C ILE A 48 0.18 12.72 13.54
N VAL A 49 -0.56 12.65 14.65
CA VAL A 49 -1.12 13.82 15.34
C VAL A 49 -0.02 14.75 15.84
N SER A 50 1.08 14.21 16.37
CA SER A 50 2.23 15.02 16.83
C SER A 50 2.90 15.82 15.71
N ARG A 51 2.75 15.37 14.44
CA ARG A 51 3.23 16.09 13.25
C ARG A 51 2.23 17.13 12.72
N GLY A 52 1.13 17.35 13.45
CA GLY A 52 0.03 18.24 13.04
C GLY A 52 -0.63 17.75 11.73
N ALA A 53 -0.70 16.44 11.55
CA ALA A 53 -1.41 15.75 10.49
C ALA A 53 -2.60 14.96 11.07
N VAL A 54 -3.47 14.46 10.20
CA VAL A 54 -4.64 13.66 10.59
C VAL A 54 -4.45 12.24 10.05
N PRO A 55 -4.67 11.18 10.88
CA PRO A 55 -4.74 9.81 10.38
C PRO A 55 -5.89 9.70 9.37
N THR A 56 -5.57 9.42 8.10
CA THR A 56 -6.55 9.50 7.01
C THR A 56 -7.60 8.42 7.09
N PHE A 57 -7.24 7.23 7.57
CA PHE A 57 -8.13 6.06 7.59
C PHE A 57 -9.19 6.15 8.70
N LEU A 58 -8.86 6.80 9.83
CA LEU A 58 -9.78 6.89 10.97
C LEU A 58 -11.09 7.60 10.58
N GLY A 59 -12.19 6.86 10.57
CA GLY A 59 -13.52 7.33 10.16
C GLY A 59 -13.76 7.35 8.65
N TYR A 60 -12.75 7.09 7.81
CA TYR A 60 -12.93 7.01 6.37
C TYR A 60 -13.88 5.86 6.00
N SER A 61 -15.01 6.18 5.39
CA SER A 61 -16.10 5.22 5.11
C SER A 61 -16.52 4.37 6.32
N GLY A 62 -16.26 4.86 7.56
CA GLY A 62 -16.56 4.16 8.81
C GLY A 62 -15.45 3.23 9.31
N TYR A 63 -14.24 3.24 8.72
CA TYR A 63 -13.11 2.46 9.23
C TYR A 63 -12.72 2.91 10.66
N PRO A 64 -12.54 1.98 11.62
CA PRO A 64 -12.50 2.34 13.04
C PRO A 64 -11.11 2.65 13.60
N ALA A 65 -10.03 2.58 12.79
CA ALA A 65 -8.66 2.68 13.26
C ALA A 65 -7.82 3.67 12.42
N SER A 66 -6.63 4.00 12.89
CA SER A 66 -5.72 4.95 12.22
C SER A 66 -4.84 4.33 11.17
N VAL A 67 -4.60 3.01 11.26
CA VAL A 67 -3.83 2.21 10.31
C VAL A 67 -4.56 0.91 9.99
N CYS A 68 -4.23 0.28 8.86
CA CYS A 68 -4.62 -1.10 8.62
C CYS A 68 -3.46 -2.02 8.99
N ILE A 69 -3.74 -3.09 9.75
CA ILE A 69 -2.73 -4.10 10.13
C ILE A 69 -3.28 -5.47 9.80
N SER A 70 -2.74 -6.05 8.74
CA SER A 70 -3.16 -7.34 8.19
C SER A 70 -2.08 -8.38 8.47
N VAL A 71 -2.46 -9.51 9.08
CA VAL A 71 -1.50 -10.51 9.57
C VAL A 71 -1.69 -11.85 8.88
N ASN A 72 -0.63 -12.40 8.29
CA ASN A 72 -0.54 -13.69 7.63
C ASN A 72 -1.44 -13.81 6.39
N ASP A 73 -2.60 -14.48 6.51
CA ASP A 73 -3.58 -14.67 5.45
C ASP A 73 -4.54 -13.47 5.27
N GLU A 74 -4.39 -12.43 6.09
CA GLU A 74 -5.04 -11.15 5.87
C GLU A 74 -4.27 -10.34 4.82
N VAL A 75 -4.97 -9.89 3.79
CA VAL A 75 -4.38 -9.19 2.63
C VAL A 75 -4.24 -7.71 2.91
N ILE A 76 -5.39 -7.04 3.16
CA ILE A 76 -5.50 -5.61 3.46
C ILE A 76 -6.65 -5.34 4.43
N HIS A 77 -6.75 -4.11 4.90
CA HIS A 77 -7.82 -3.55 5.73
C HIS A 77 -8.04 -4.29 7.06
N GLY A 78 -7.04 -5.06 7.54
CA GLY A 78 -7.10 -5.68 8.86
C GLY A 78 -7.27 -4.63 9.95
N ILE A 79 -8.29 -4.81 10.83
CA ILE A 79 -8.59 -3.86 11.91
C ILE A 79 -7.68 -4.14 13.10
N PRO A 80 -6.86 -3.17 13.55
CA PRO A 80 -6.04 -3.31 14.76
C PRO A 80 -6.87 -3.65 16.00
N GLY A 81 -6.35 -4.53 16.84
CA GLY A 81 -7.06 -4.99 18.02
C GLY A 81 -6.16 -5.69 19.04
N LYS A 82 -6.73 -6.53 19.88
CA LYS A 82 -6.02 -7.28 20.93
C LYS A 82 -5.19 -8.46 20.40
N ARG A 83 -5.10 -8.63 19.09
CA ARG A 83 -4.24 -9.66 18.48
C ARG A 83 -2.80 -9.41 18.84
N VAL A 84 -2.16 -10.40 19.48
CA VAL A 84 -0.73 -10.39 19.80
C VAL A 84 0.03 -10.95 18.62
N ILE A 85 1.02 -10.21 18.12
CA ILE A 85 1.94 -10.64 17.09
C ILE A 85 2.83 -11.77 17.64
N ARG A 86 3.03 -12.80 16.84
CA ARG A 86 3.82 -13.99 17.18
C ARG A 86 5.10 -14.05 16.35
N ASP A 87 6.05 -14.84 16.83
CA ASP A 87 7.27 -15.15 16.05
C ASP A 87 6.90 -15.78 14.71
N GLY A 88 7.46 -15.28 13.63
CA GLY A 88 7.19 -15.72 12.27
C GLY A 88 5.98 -15.07 11.58
N ASP A 89 5.18 -14.25 12.28
CA ASP A 89 4.06 -13.56 11.64
C ASP A 89 4.53 -12.61 10.52
N VAL A 90 3.81 -12.65 9.42
CA VAL A 90 3.92 -11.71 8.28
C VAL A 90 2.89 -10.61 8.50
N VAL A 91 3.34 -9.38 8.69
CA VAL A 91 2.51 -8.25 9.12
C VAL A 91 2.57 -7.13 8.10
N SER A 92 1.50 -6.95 7.33
CA SER A 92 1.32 -5.84 6.41
C SER A 92 0.72 -4.66 7.16
N ILE A 93 1.39 -3.51 7.09
CA ILE A 93 0.95 -2.27 7.73
C ILE A 93 0.77 -1.22 6.64
N ASP A 94 -0.42 -0.66 6.59
CA ASP A 94 -0.82 0.38 5.66
C ASP A 94 -1.21 1.64 6.43
N VAL A 95 -0.66 2.78 6.00
CA VAL A 95 -0.72 4.07 6.70
C VAL A 95 -1.09 5.18 5.74
N GLY A 96 -2.15 5.90 6.07
CA GLY A 96 -2.52 7.15 5.42
C GLY A 96 -2.41 8.35 6.37
N ALA A 97 -1.79 9.44 5.93
CA ALA A 97 -1.79 10.69 6.68
C ALA A 97 -2.17 11.88 5.80
N THR A 98 -3.06 12.72 6.32
CA THR A 98 -3.48 13.97 5.67
C THR A 98 -2.78 15.16 6.31
N LYS A 99 -2.04 15.93 5.51
CA LYS A 99 -1.37 17.17 5.93
C LYS A 99 -1.70 18.29 4.95
N ASP A 100 -2.09 19.45 5.49
CA ASP A 100 -2.40 20.65 4.70
C ASP A 100 -3.41 20.39 3.54
N GLY A 101 -4.36 19.45 3.77
CA GLY A 101 -5.42 19.07 2.82
C GLY A 101 -4.99 18.08 1.73
N PHE A 102 -3.81 17.46 1.83
CA PHE A 102 -3.33 16.43 0.90
C PHE A 102 -2.96 15.14 1.65
N VAL A 103 -3.12 14.02 0.96
CA VAL A 103 -2.92 12.68 1.48
C VAL A 103 -1.57 12.12 1.02
N GLY A 104 -0.86 11.50 1.94
CA GLY A 104 0.16 10.49 1.65
C GLY A 104 -0.36 9.12 2.03
N ASP A 105 -0.03 8.12 1.23
CA ASP A 105 -0.49 6.74 1.37
C ASP A 105 0.63 5.76 1.08
N CYS A 106 0.88 4.82 2.01
CA CYS A 106 1.92 3.83 1.81
C CYS A 106 1.79 2.61 2.73
N ALA A 107 2.10 1.44 2.20
CA ALA A 107 2.15 0.20 2.94
C ALA A 107 3.49 -0.52 2.83
N ALA A 108 3.78 -1.36 3.81
CA ALA A 108 4.86 -2.34 3.75
C ALA A 108 4.56 -3.55 4.62
N THR A 109 5.14 -4.68 4.24
CA THR A 109 5.07 -5.93 5.01
C THR A 109 6.36 -6.16 5.79
N PHE A 110 6.22 -6.52 7.04
CA PHE A 110 7.29 -6.80 7.99
C PHE A 110 7.15 -8.21 8.53
N ILE A 111 8.28 -8.80 8.92
CA ILE A 111 8.32 -10.11 9.56
C ILE A 111 8.63 -9.92 11.03
N ALA A 112 7.82 -10.53 11.90
CA ALA A 112 8.04 -10.53 13.33
C ALA A 112 8.99 -11.69 13.73
N GLY A 113 10.19 -11.38 14.17
CA GLY A 113 11.17 -12.41 14.57
C GLY A 113 11.68 -13.22 13.39
N THR A 114 11.53 -14.56 13.43
CA THR A 114 12.07 -15.49 12.44
C THR A 114 10.96 -16.17 11.64
N ALA A 115 10.90 -15.96 10.34
CA ALA A 115 9.92 -16.58 9.45
C ALA A 115 10.52 -17.70 8.58
N SER A 116 9.66 -18.38 7.84
CA SER A 116 10.10 -19.33 6.81
C SER A 116 10.74 -18.58 5.63
N LYS A 117 11.66 -19.25 4.93
CA LYS A 117 12.27 -18.73 3.69
C LYS A 117 11.22 -18.33 2.64
N GLU A 118 10.10 -19.03 2.59
CA GLU A 118 9.02 -18.75 1.66
C GLU A 118 8.30 -17.44 2.03
N ALA A 119 8.07 -17.17 3.32
CA ALA A 119 7.51 -15.92 3.79
C ALA A 119 8.46 -14.73 3.51
N GLU A 120 9.77 -14.90 3.76
CA GLU A 120 10.77 -13.88 3.42
C GLU A 120 10.80 -13.59 1.91
N ARG A 121 10.68 -14.65 1.10
CA ARG A 121 10.64 -14.54 -0.36
C ARG A 121 9.37 -13.82 -0.81
N LEU A 122 8.20 -14.14 -0.25
CA LEU A 122 6.93 -13.46 -0.54
C LEU A 122 7.06 -11.95 -0.29
N VAL A 123 7.54 -11.54 0.88
CA VAL A 123 7.73 -10.13 1.24
C VAL A 123 8.70 -9.44 0.27
N THR A 124 9.80 -10.09 -0.06
CA THR A 124 10.82 -9.55 -0.98
C THR A 124 10.26 -9.38 -2.39
N VAL A 125 9.55 -10.39 -2.91
CA VAL A 125 8.96 -10.36 -4.26
C VAL A 125 7.85 -9.29 -4.33
N THR A 126 7.02 -9.19 -3.30
CA THR A 126 5.97 -8.16 -3.23
C THR A 126 6.57 -6.77 -3.29
N ARG A 127 7.59 -6.50 -2.49
CA ARG A 127 8.29 -5.22 -2.53
C ARG A 127 8.93 -4.97 -3.90
N GLN A 128 9.63 -5.95 -4.47
CA GLN A 128 10.32 -5.79 -5.75
C GLN A 128 9.33 -5.61 -6.90
N SER A 129 8.15 -6.23 -6.86
CA SER A 129 7.13 -6.08 -7.89
C SER A 129 6.67 -4.63 -8.07
N PHE A 130 6.59 -3.86 -6.98
CA PHE A 130 6.36 -2.41 -7.05
C PHE A 130 7.44 -1.73 -7.91
N PHE A 131 8.72 -2.00 -7.69
CA PHE A 131 9.81 -1.39 -8.46
C PHE A 131 9.83 -1.85 -9.92
N GLU A 132 9.36 -3.06 -10.22
CA GLU A 132 9.15 -3.51 -11.59
C GLU A 132 8.02 -2.70 -12.27
N GLY A 133 6.91 -2.45 -11.55
CA GLY A 133 5.84 -1.57 -12.02
C GLY A 133 6.30 -0.13 -12.26
N MET A 134 7.18 0.40 -11.40
CA MET A 134 7.73 1.75 -11.53
C MET A 134 8.45 1.99 -12.87
N LYS A 135 9.02 0.96 -13.49
CA LYS A 135 9.67 1.07 -14.82
C LYS A 135 8.69 1.48 -15.91
N ALA A 136 7.40 1.20 -15.73
CA ALA A 136 6.33 1.62 -16.64
C ALA A 136 5.59 2.90 -16.17
N ALA A 137 5.89 3.44 -14.99
CA ALA A 137 5.20 4.58 -14.40
C ALA A 137 5.71 5.93 -14.94
N ARG A 138 5.69 6.13 -16.26
CA ARG A 138 6.23 7.33 -16.95
C ARG A 138 5.47 7.64 -18.25
N PRO A 139 5.60 8.86 -18.80
CA PRO A 139 5.02 9.20 -20.09
C PRO A 139 5.42 8.23 -21.20
N GLY A 140 4.48 7.94 -22.09
CA GLY A 140 4.62 6.92 -23.14
C GLY A 140 3.94 5.61 -22.79
N TYR A 141 3.74 5.33 -21.49
CA TYR A 141 3.01 4.18 -20.97
C TYR A 141 1.57 4.55 -20.57
N ARG A 142 0.81 3.54 -20.20
CA ARG A 142 -0.55 3.65 -19.67
C ARG A 142 -0.64 3.04 -18.29
N VAL A 143 -1.70 3.37 -17.55
CA VAL A 143 -1.88 2.93 -16.16
C VAL A 143 -1.77 1.40 -16.01
N HIS A 144 -2.40 0.64 -16.91
CA HIS A 144 -2.39 -0.82 -16.81
C HIS A 144 -1.05 -1.46 -17.24
N ASP A 145 -0.15 -0.72 -17.86
CA ASP A 145 1.21 -1.21 -18.15
C ASP A 145 2.01 -1.38 -16.85
N ILE A 146 1.70 -0.57 -15.81
CA ILE A 146 2.25 -0.74 -14.46
C ILE A 146 1.84 -2.11 -13.90
N GLY A 147 0.53 -2.41 -13.92
CA GLY A 147 0.00 -3.69 -13.45
C GLY A 147 0.53 -4.88 -14.22
N ALA A 148 0.67 -4.76 -15.55
CA ALA A 148 1.26 -5.82 -16.37
C ALA A 148 2.70 -6.16 -15.96
N ALA A 149 3.50 -5.14 -15.63
CA ALA A 149 4.88 -5.34 -15.16
C ALA A 149 4.91 -5.99 -13.76
N ILE A 150 4.03 -5.54 -12.85
CA ILE A 150 3.87 -6.11 -11.51
C ILE A 150 3.48 -7.59 -11.61
N GLN A 151 2.39 -7.89 -12.32
CA GLN A 151 1.86 -9.23 -12.47
C GLN A 151 2.91 -10.19 -13.04
N ARG A 152 3.55 -9.82 -14.14
CA ARG A 152 4.58 -10.66 -14.77
C ARG A 152 5.66 -11.04 -13.76
N TYR A 153 6.20 -10.07 -13.02
CA TYR A 153 7.26 -10.32 -12.06
C TYR A 153 6.78 -11.24 -10.92
N VAL A 154 5.59 -11.01 -10.38
CA VAL A 154 5.00 -11.82 -9.30
C VAL A 154 4.77 -13.27 -9.75
N GLU A 155 4.16 -13.47 -10.93
CA GLU A 155 3.83 -14.80 -11.46
C GLU A 155 5.08 -15.57 -11.90
N GLU A 156 6.10 -14.91 -12.46
CA GLU A 156 7.42 -15.52 -12.74
C GLU A 156 8.13 -16.00 -11.46
N ASN A 157 7.80 -15.40 -10.31
CA ASN A 157 8.28 -15.85 -9.01
C ASN A 157 7.37 -16.87 -8.32
N GLY A 158 6.30 -17.36 -8.98
CA GLY A 158 5.42 -18.42 -8.50
C GLY A 158 4.40 -17.96 -7.45
N PHE A 159 4.11 -16.66 -7.36
CA PHE A 159 3.08 -16.05 -6.52
C PHE A 159 1.92 -15.54 -7.36
N SER A 160 0.84 -15.06 -6.71
CA SER A 160 -0.35 -14.55 -7.39
C SER A 160 -0.64 -13.11 -6.98
N VAL A 161 -1.09 -12.29 -7.95
CA VAL A 161 -1.53 -10.91 -7.69
C VAL A 161 -3.03 -10.88 -7.41
N VAL A 162 -3.43 -10.23 -6.32
CA VAL A 162 -4.85 -9.98 -6.01
C VAL A 162 -5.48 -9.10 -7.07
N ARG A 163 -6.75 -9.38 -7.45
CA ARG A 163 -7.43 -8.72 -8.57
C ARG A 163 -8.64 -7.89 -8.16
N GLU A 164 -9.28 -8.20 -7.03
CA GLU A 164 -10.49 -7.54 -6.53
C GLU A 164 -10.22 -6.15 -5.93
N PHE A 165 -8.97 -5.90 -5.56
CA PHE A 165 -8.52 -4.62 -5.02
C PHE A 165 -7.38 -4.08 -5.86
N VAL A 166 -7.36 -2.77 -6.03
CA VAL A 166 -6.48 -2.09 -6.97
C VAL A 166 -6.00 -0.76 -6.38
N GLY A 167 -4.88 -0.28 -6.85
CA GLY A 167 -4.40 1.05 -6.55
C GLY A 167 -5.27 2.15 -7.17
N HIS A 168 -4.95 3.38 -6.86
CA HIS A 168 -5.80 4.51 -7.19
C HIS A 168 -4.99 5.80 -7.41
N GLY A 169 -5.64 6.82 -7.96
CA GLY A 169 -5.16 8.18 -7.86
C GLY A 169 -5.23 8.64 -6.41
N VAL A 170 -4.31 9.48 -5.97
CA VAL A 170 -4.27 10.05 -4.62
C VAL A 170 -3.97 11.55 -4.70
N GLY A 171 -4.50 12.33 -3.75
CA GLY A 171 -4.27 13.77 -3.78
C GLY A 171 -4.93 14.48 -2.61
N ALA A 172 -5.88 15.38 -2.89
CA ALA A 172 -6.72 15.98 -1.86
C ALA A 172 -7.75 14.98 -1.31
N GLN A 173 -8.08 13.96 -2.09
CA GLN A 173 -8.88 12.82 -1.65
C GLN A 173 -7.98 11.60 -1.52
N MET A 174 -8.35 10.71 -0.59
CA MET A 174 -7.70 9.42 -0.41
C MET A 174 -7.75 8.60 -1.71
N HIS A 175 -8.94 8.45 -2.28
CA HIS A 175 -9.16 7.79 -3.55
C HIS A 175 -9.59 8.78 -4.61
N GLU A 176 -8.76 8.94 -5.64
CA GLU A 176 -9.05 9.71 -6.85
C GLU A 176 -8.97 8.79 -8.09
N ALA A 177 -9.48 9.23 -9.22
CA ALA A 177 -9.22 8.56 -10.49
C ALA A 177 -7.74 8.77 -10.92
N PRO A 178 -7.13 7.79 -11.61
CA PRO A 178 -7.70 6.55 -12.11
C PRO A 178 -7.59 5.40 -11.09
N GLU A 179 -8.31 4.30 -11.30
CA GLU A 179 -7.93 3.00 -10.73
C GLU A 179 -6.60 2.53 -11.33
N VAL A 180 -5.79 1.88 -10.50
CA VAL A 180 -4.44 1.40 -10.86
C VAL A 180 -4.34 -0.11 -10.57
N PRO A 181 -4.84 -0.97 -11.46
CA PRO A 181 -4.76 -2.41 -11.27
C PRO A 181 -3.30 -2.88 -11.14
N ASN A 182 -3.08 -3.87 -10.27
CA ASN A 182 -1.77 -4.53 -10.13
C ASN A 182 -1.59 -5.70 -11.11
N TYR A 183 -2.51 -5.86 -12.03
CA TYR A 183 -2.53 -6.89 -13.06
C TYR A 183 -3.03 -6.31 -14.39
N PHE A 184 -2.90 -7.08 -15.45
CA PHE A 184 -3.43 -6.77 -16.77
C PHE A 184 -4.37 -7.87 -17.24
N ASP A 185 -5.53 -7.45 -17.72
CA ASP A 185 -6.46 -8.29 -18.46
C ASP A 185 -6.77 -7.60 -19.79
N ALA A 186 -6.65 -8.33 -20.89
CA ALA A 186 -6.87 -7.78 -22.23
C ALA A 186 -8.27 -7.17 -22.43
N HIS A 187 -9.27 -7.67 -21.70
CA HIS A 187 -10.64 -7.13 -21.73
C HIS A 187 -10.75 -5.73 -21.08
N MET A 188 -9.86 -5.38 -20.16
CA MET A 188 -9.83 -4.06 -19.52
C MET A 188 -9.19 -2.98 -20.41
N GLY A 189 -8.47 -3.38 -21.46
CA GLY A 189 -7.63 -2.47 -22.22
C GLY A 189 -6.46 -1.92 -21.41
N HIS A 190 -5.75 -0.93 -21.94
CA HIS A 190 -4.52 -0.40 -21.31
C HIS A 190 -4.76 0.75 -20.32
N GLY A 191 -6.00 1.20 -20.14
CA GLY A 191 -6.33 2.33 -19.28
C GLY A 191 -5.83 3.70 -19.81
N PRO A 192 -5.90 4.75 -18.97
CA PRO A 192 -5.48 6.09 -19.33
C PRO A 192 -3.98 6.19 -19.63
N ARG A 193 -3.59 7.15 -20.49
CA ARG A 193 -2.18 7.48 -20.68
C ARG A 193 -1.62 8.13 -19.44
N LEU A 194 -0.40 7.76 -19.05
CA LEU A 194 0.34 8.40 -17.98
C LEU A 194 0.86 9.76 -18.49
N VAL A 195 0.60 10.79 -17.70
CA VAL A 195 1.05 12.16 -17.99
C VAL A 195 1.67 12.78 -16.75
N ARG A 196 2.64 13.66 -16.93
CA ARG A 196 3.27 14.41 -15.85
C ARG A 196 2.24 15.09 -14.96
N GLY A 197 2.47 15.03 -13.66
CA GLY A 197 1.59 15.62 -12.63
C GLY A 197 0.47 14.70 -12.15
N MET A 198 0.32 13.49 -12.71
CA MET A 198 -0.49 12.46 -12.07
C MET A 198 0.18 11.97 -10.80
N THR A 199 -0.61 11.75 -9.75
CA THR A 199 -0.19 11.13 -8.49
C THR A 199 -1.03 9.89 -8.24
N LEU A 200 -0.36 8.77 -7.99
CA LEU A 200 -0.96 7.45 -7.93
C LEU A 200 -0.48 6.71 -6.67
N ALA A 201 -1.36 5.95 -6.04
CA ALA A 201 -1.01 4.88 -5.13
C ALA A 201 -0.81 3.61 -5.97
N VAL A 202 0.38 3.06 -5.95
CA VAL A 202 0.73 1.78 -6.60
C VAL A 202 0.97 0.78 -5.48
N GLU A 203 0.14 -0.27 -5.42
CA GLU A 203 -0.03 -1.06 -4.20
C GLU A 203 -0.18 -2.57 -4.48
N PRO A 204 0.83 -3.27 -4.99
CA PRO A 204 0.73 -4.70 -5.20
C PRO A 204 0.41 -5.47 -3.90
N MET A 205 -0.68 -6.21 -3.95
CA MET A 205 -1.08 -7.23 -2.98
C MET A 205 -0.79 -8.59 -3.58
N VAL A 206 0.06 -9.38 -2.93
CA VAL A 206 0.59 -10.63 -3.46
C VAL A 206 0.30 -11.78 -2.50
N ASN A 207 -0.33 -12.83 -3.01
CA ASN A 207 -0.63 -14.05 -2.26
C ASN A 207 0.37 -15.15 -2.58
N GLN A 208 0.73 -15.94 -1.58
CA GLN A 208 1.55 -17.14 -1.75
C GLN A 208 0.84 -18.22 -2.56
N GLY A 209 -0.48 -18.32 -2.43
CA GLY A 209 -1.35 -19.25 -3.15
C GLY A 209 -2.14 -18.60 -4.27
N GLY A 210 -3.47 -18.86 -4.32
CA GLY A 210 -4.37 -18.29 -5.31
C GLY A 210 -4.62 -16.78 -5.13
N TRP A 211 -5.01 -16.12 -6.20
CA TRP A 211 -5.27 -14.67 -6.18
C TRP A 211 -6.60 -14.29 -5.51
N GLN A 212 -7.52 -15.25 -5.36
CA GLN A 212 -8.87 -15.00 -4.86
C GLN A 212 -8.87 -14.61 -3.39
N VAL A 213 -9.73 -13.66 -3.05
CA VAL A 213 -9.87 -13.13 -1.70
C VAL A 213 -11.32 -13.07 -1.25
N ARG A 214 -11.56 -12.81 0.01
CA ARG A 214 -12.89 -12.61 0.59
C ARG A 214 -12.85 -11.54 1.66
N VAL A 215 -13.91 -10.75 1.77
CA VAL A 215 -14.12 -9.80 2.87
C VAL A 215 -14.76 -10.53 4.04
N LEU A 216 -14.26 -10.28 5.26
CA LEU A 216 -14.82 -10.86 6.48
C LEU A 216 -16.12 -10.16 6.91
N LYS A 217 -16.78 -10.72 7.95
CA LYS A 217 -18.05 -10.19 8.47
C LYS A 217 -17.93 -8.82 9.14
N ASP A 218 -16.73 -8.37 9.45
CA ASP A 218 -16.45 -7.02 9.95
C ASP A 218 -16.62 -5.93 8.88
N GLY A 219 -16.78 -6.36 7.60
CA GLY A 219 -16.98 -5.49 6.45
C GLY A 219 -15.69 -4.86 5.91
N TRP A 220 -14.52 -5.17 6.51
CA TRP A 220 -13.23 -4.54 6.17
C TRP A 220 -12.14 -5.56 5.85
N THR A 221 -11.81 -6.43 6.80
CA THR A 221 -10.67 -7.35 6.68
C THR A 221 -10.81 -8.25 5.46
N VAL A 222 -9.85 -8.17 4.57
CA VAL A 222 -9.76 -9.01 3.37
C VAL A 222 -8.79 -10.14 3.63
N LYS A 223 -9.21 -11.39 3.33
CA LYS A 223 -8.39 -12.59 3.51
C LYS A 223 -8.25 -13.39 2.23
N THR A 224 -7.15 -14.12 2.09
CA THR A 224 -6.99 -15.11 1.03
C THR A 224 -8.04 -16.21 1.16
N MET A 225 -8.53 -16.70 0.02
CA MET A 225 -9.56 -17.77 0.03
C MET A 225 -9.02 -19.11 0.50
N ASP A 226 -7.75 -19.38 0.23
CA ASP A 226 -7.06 -20.65 0.49
C ASP A 226 -6.29 -20.67 1.82
N GLY A 227 -6.26 -19.54 2.56
CA GLY A 227 -5.53 -19.41 3.82
C GLY A 227 -4.01 -19.23 3.64
N SER A 228 -3.53 -19.04 2.43
CA SER A 228 -2.11 -18.77 2.14
C SER A 228 -1.69 -17.39 2.65
N LEU A 229 -0.38 -17.20 2.87
CA LEU A 229 0.18 -15.91 3.28
C LEU A 229 -0.04 -14.86 2.20
N SER A 230 -0.21 -13.61 2.63
CA SER A 230 -0.27 -12.44 1.76
C SER A 230 0.72 -11.38 2.21
N ALA A 231 1.21 -10.59 1.27
CA ALA A 231 2.03 -9.41 1.53
C ALA A 231 1.55 -8.23 0.69
N HIS A 232 1.74 -7.03 1.23
CA HIS A 232 1.34 -5.77 0.62
C HIS A 232 2.52 -4.79 0.64
N TYR A 233 2.73 -4.09 -0.47
CA TYR A 233 3.71 -3.01 -0.54
C TYR A 233 3.17 -1.89 -1.39
N GLU A 234 3.30 -0.65 -0.90
CA GLU A 234 2.69 0.51 -1.52
C GLU A 234 3.53 1.76 -1.34
N ASN A 235 3.47 2.64 -2.34
CA ASN A 235 3.83 4.04 -2.19
C ASN A 235 2.98 4.94 -3.08
N SER A 236 2.72 6.17 -2.59
CA SER A 236 2.27 7.27 -3.43
C SER A 236 3.42 7.73 -4.33
N ILE A 237 3.15 7.83 -5.63
CA ILE A 237 4.12 8.26 -6.64
C ILE A 237 3.64 9.47 -7.44
N LEU A 238 4.57 10.20 -8.00
CA LEU A 238 4.34 11.27 -8.97
C LEU A 238 4.88 10.85 -10.33
N ILE A 239 4.07 10.96 -11.37
CA ILE A 239 4.52 10.83 -12.76
C ILE A 239 5.24 12.12 -13.15
N THR A 240 6.52 12.00 -13.52
CA THR A 240 7.38 13.11 -14.00
C THR A 240 7.60 13.01 -15.51
N ASP A 241 8.43 13.86 -16.08
CA ASP A 241 8.86 13.74 -17.49
C ASP A 241 9.90 12.62 -17.70
N GLY A 242 10.49 12.12 -16.61
CA GLY A 242 11.48 11.03 -16.60
C GLY A 242 11.04 9.87 -15.71
N GLU A 243 11.93 9.45 -14.81
CA GLU A 243 11.62 8.42 -13.82
C GLU A 243 10.59 8.96 -12.81
N PRO A 244 9.65 8.12 -12.36
CA PRO A 244 8.65 8.53 -11.38
C PRO A 244 9.31 8.87 -10.03
N GLU A 245 8.73 9.83 -9.32
CA GLU A 245 9.15 10.19 -7.97
C GLU A 245 8.30 9.46 -6.94
N ILE A 246 8.91 8.82 -5.96
CA ILE A 246 8.20 8.28 -4.80
C ILE A 246 8.02 9.42 -3.80
N LEU A 247 6.76 9.73 -3.46
CA LEU A 247 6.42 10.81 -2.53
C LEU A 247 6.47 10.38 -1.07
N THR A 248 6.29 9.07 -0.81
CA THR A 248 6.26 8.47 0.53
C THR A 248 7.62 7.90 0.92
N VAL A 249 8.61 8.77 1.01
CA VAL A 249 9.96 8.47 1.53
C VAL A 249 10.17 9.17 2.87
N PRO A 250 10.76 8.51 3.89
CA PRO A 250 11.09 9.17 5.15
C PRO A 250 12.07 10.33 4.94
N GLU A 251 12.02 11.33 5.81
CA GLU A 251 13.12 12.31 5.92
C GLU A 251 14.39 11.59 6.41
N GLU A 252 15.54 11.92 5.83
CA GLU A 252 16.85 11.44 6.25
C GLU A 252 17.22 11.98 7.64
#